data_69081b6c8c41a08d6024d8f8051e1ca3
#
_entry.id   69081b6c8c41a08d6024d8f8051e1ca3
#
_cell.length_a   1.000
_cell.length_b   1.000
_cell.length_c   1.000
_cell.angle_alpha   90.00
_cell.angle_beta   90.00
_cell.angle_gamma   90.00
#
_symmetry.space_group_name_H-M   'P 1'
#
loop_
_entity.id
_entity.type
_entity.pdbx_description
1 polymer ?
#
loop_
_entity_poly.entity_id
_entity_poly.type
_entity_poly.pdbx_seq_one_letter_code
_entity_poly.pdbx_strand_id
1 'polypeptide(L)'
;STCEVGADRIVAATCLSAVAVCSGEITLTGVDASHLNGVIEPFEKMGCKIWSDKDTLTAARMDKLMAIPYLKTSPYPGFPTDVQSLIMAVMSFADGQSVVEEGIFEGRFRTAYQLQKMGAAIIIENNQAIIWGSHLIGTKVEAPDLRGGAALAIAGLGADGVTTIFGYDHIARGYEDLAGMLFMLGAQAALRE
;
A
#
# COMPACT_ATOMS: atom_id res chain seq x y z
N SER A 1 6.13 -14.88 -32.59
CA SER A 1 5.01 -14.22 -31.92
C SER A 1 5.53 -13.15 -30.99
N THR A 2 4.96 -11.97 -31.05
CA THR A 2 5.22 -10.86 -30.11
C THR A 2 4.13 -10.88 -29.05
N CYS A 3 4.51 -10.64 -27.78
CA CYS A 3 3.59 -10.45 -26.67
C CYS A 3 3.89 -9.10 -26.04
N GLU A 4 2.85 -8.32 -25.81
CA GLU A 4 2.94 -7.06 -25.06
C GLU A 4 2.73 -7.35 -23.57
N VAL A 5 3.67 -6.92 -22.73
CA VAL A 5 3.57 -7.07 -21.28
C VAL A 5 2.82 -5.86 -20.73
N GLY A 6 1.68 -6.10 -20.09
CA GLY A 6 0.90 -5.04 -19.46
C GLY A 6 1.60 -4.40 -18.25
N ALA A 7 1.12 -3.23 -17.81
CA ALA A 7 1.63 -2.57 -16.61
C ALA A 7 1.48 -3.42 -15.35
N ASP A 8 2.44 -3.28 -14.43
CA ASP A 8 2.40 -3.98 -13.13
C ASP A 8 1.30 -3.37 -12.23
N ARG A 9 0.24 -4.15 -12.03
CA ARG A 9 -0.90 -3.77 -11.18
C ARG A 9 -0.51 -3.56 -9.71
N ILE A 10 0.57 -4.17 -9.24
CA ILE A 10 1.01 -4.01 -7.84
C ILE A 10 1.76 -2.69 -7.66
N VAL A 11 2.54 -2.28 -8.65
CA VAL A 11 3.15 -0.93 -8.68
C VAL A 11 2.05 0.13 -8.72
N ALA A 12 1.02 -0.05 -9.55
CA ALA A 12 -0.14 0.85 -9.57
C ALA A 12 -0.83 0.91 -8.18
N ALA A 13 -1.07 -0.25 -7.52
CA ALA A 13 -1.63 -0.29 -6.16
C ALA A 13 -0.74 0.42 -5.12
N THR A 14 0.59 0.38 -5.30
CA THR A 14 1.54 1.12 -4.45
C THR A 14 1.35 2.62 -4.59
N CYS A 15 1.20 3.12 -5.82
CA CYS A 15 0.91 4.53 -6.08
C CYS A 15 -0.46 4.95 -5.50
N LEU A 16 -1.50 4.13 -5.65
CA LEU A 16 -2.81 4.35 -5.01
C LEU A 16 -2.68 4.44 -3.49
N SER A 17 -1.86 3.56 -2.89
CA SER A 17 -1.59 3.57 -1.45
C SER A 17 -0.89 4.87 -1.01
N ALA A 18 0.05 5.40 -1.80
CA ALA A 18 0.70 6.67 -1.52
C ALA A 18 -0.31 7.83 -1.49
N VAL A 19 -1.20 7.93 -2.49
CA VAL A 19 -2.27 8.94 -2.51
C VAL A 19 -3.22 8.78 -1.33
N ALA A 20 -3.59 7.54 -1.02
CA ALA A 20 -4.48 7.27 0.12
C ALA A 20 -3.87 7.74 1.45
N VAL A 21 -2.56 7.63 1.64
CA VAL A 21 -1.88 8.06 2.87
C VAL A 21 -1.58 9.56 2.88
N CYS A 22 -1.06 10.12 1.78
CA CYS A 22 -0.53 11.49 1.72
C CYS A 22 -1.57 12.55 1.34
N SER A 23 -2.74 12.18 0.82
CA SER A 23 -3.66 13.08 0.09
C SER A 23 -3.07 13.57 -1.24
N GLY A 24 -3.88 14.32 -2.00
CA GLY A 24 -3.48 14.84 -3.31
C GLY A 24 -4.06 14.04 -4.45
N GLU A 25 -3.49 14.19 -5.64
CA GLU A 25 -3.93 13.57 -6.88
C GLU A 25 -2.75 13.09 -7.70
N ILE A 26 -2.86 11.92 -8.30
CA ILE A 26 -1.90 11.40 -9.28
C ILE A 26 -2.63 10.82 -10.49
N THR A 27 -1.96 10.85 -11.64
CA THR A 27 -2.40 10.13 -12.85
C THR A 27 -1.30 9.14 -13.27
N LEU A 28 -1.68 7.88 -13.39
CA LEU A 28 -0.84 6.80 -13.91
C LEU A 28 -1.17 6.58 -15.37
N THR A 29 -0.17 6.46 -16.23
CA THR A 29 -0.30 6.21 -17.67
C THR A 29 0.10 4.77 -18.00
N GLY A 30 -0.45 4.20 -19.08
CA GLY A 30 -0.19 2.82 -19.47
C GLY A 30 -0.86 1.77 -18.58
N VAL A 31 -1.88 2.15 -17.81
CA VAL A 31 -2.56 1.27 -16.85
C VAL A 31 -3.95 0.91 -17.35
N ASP A 32 -4.23 -0.39 -17.51
CA ASP A 32 -5.57 -0.89 -17.72
C ASP A 32 -6.29 -1.05 -16.37
N ALA A 33 -7.24 -0.17 -16.10
CA ALA A 33 -8.02 -0.14 -14.87
C ALA A 33 -8.82 -1.45 -14.65
N SER A 34 -9.18 -2.18 -15.70
CA SER A 34 -9.92 -3.44 -15.59
C SER A 34 -9.14 -4.52 -14.84
N HIS A 35 -7.81 -4.45 -14.87
CA HIS A 35 -6.94 -5.37 -14.13
C HIS A 35 -6.86 -5.04 -12.62
N LEU A 36 -7.37 -3.88 -12.21
CA LEU A 36 -7.31 -3.36 -10.85
C LEU A 36 -8.65 -3.36 -10.11
N ASN A 37 -9.74 -3.86 -10.71
CA ASN A 37 -11.09 -3.78 -10.12
C ASN A 37 -11.13 -4.27 -8.66
N GLY A 38 -10.49 -5.39 -8.34
CA GLY A 38 -10.41 -5.89 -6.96
C GLY A 38 -9.60 -5.00 -6.00
N VAL A 39 -8.75 -4.11 -6.53
CA VAL A 39 -7.94 -3.15 -5.75
C VAL A 39 -8.65 -1.82 -5.61
N ILE A 40 -9.23 -1.30 -6.69
CA ILE A 40 -9.87 0.02 -6.74
C ILE A 40 -11.00 0.13 -5.71
N GLU A 41 -11.90 -0.85 -5.66
CA GLU A 41 -13.09 -0.83 -4.80
C GLU A 41 -12.76 -0.60 -3.31
N PRO A 42 -11.78 -1.27 -2.67
CA PRO A 42 -11.38 -0.96 -1.30
C PRO A 42 -10.91 0.48 -1.11
N PHE A 43 -10.10 1.03 -2.02
CA PHE A 43 -9.62 2.41 -1.91
C PHE A 43 -10.77 3.43 -2.04
N GLU A 44 -11.74 3.19 -2.93
CA GLU A 44 -12.94 4.03 -3.05
C GLU A 44 -13.76 4.00 -1.76
N LYS A 45 -13.96 2.81 -1.16
CA LYS A 45 -14.64 2.67 0.14
C LYS A 45 -13.91 3.40 1.27
N MET A 46 -12.58 3.55 1.16
CA MET A 46 -11.78 4.31 2.11
C MET A 46 -11.81 5.83 1.87
N GLY A 47 -12.49 6.30 0.82
CA GLY A 47 -12.67 7.72 0.50
C GLY A 47 -11.78 8.26 -0.60
N CYS A 48 -11.04 7.41 -1.32
CA CYS A 48 -10.36 7.80 -2.54
C CYS A 48 -11.36 7.95 -3.69
N LYS A 49 -11.14 8.93 -4.56
CA LYS A 49 -11.84 9.06 -5.84
C LYS A 49 -10.92 8.50 -6.92
N ILE A 50 -11.40 7.51 -7.69
CA ILE A 50 -10.60 6.84 -8.70
C ILE A 50 -11.40 6.82 -10.00
N TRP A 51 -10.79 7.25 -11.10
CA TRP A 51 -11.41 7.21 -12.43
C TRP A 51 -10.36 6.89 -13.49
N SER A 52 -10.81 6.35 -14.60
CA SER A 52 -9.94 5.95 -15.71
C SER A 52 -10.45 6.50 -17.03
N ASP A 53 -9.54 6.81 -17.94
CA ASP A 53 -9.80 7.11 -19.34
C ASP A 53 -8.75 6.39 -20.19
N LYS A 54 -9.22 5.48 -21.07
CA LYS A 54 -8.39 4.64 -21.94
C LYS A 54 -7.31 3.87 -21.14
N ASP A 55 -6.05 4.32 -21.26
CA ASP A 55 -4.86 3.75 -20.64
C ASP A 55 -4.35 4.57 -19.43
N THR A 56 -5.20 5.42 -18.88
CA THR A 56 -4.86 6.23 -17.71
C THR A 56 -5.75 5.88 -16.53
N LEU A 57 -5.16 5.93 -15.33
CA LEU A 57 -5.85 5.79 -14.06
C LEU A 57 -5.51 6.99 -13.19
N THR A 58 -6.50 7.78 -12.82
CA THR A 58 -6.32 8.91 -11.91
C THR A 58 -6.92 8.58 -10.55
N ALA A 59 -6.18 8.89 -9.50
CA ALA A 59 -6.62 8.71 -8.13
C ALA A 59 -6.40 9.99 -7.33
N ALA A 60 -7.40 10.36 -6.53
CA ALA A 60 -7.33 11.52 -5.65
C ALA A 60 -7.91 11.20 -4.27
N ARG A 61 -7.32 11.77 -3.22
CA ARG A 61 -7.91 11.82 -1.88
C ARG A 61 -7.78 13.23 -1.31
N MET A 62 -8.90 13.84 -1.02
CA MET A 62 -8.99 15.20 -0.44
C MET A 62 -9.57 15.16 0.97
N ASP A 63 -10.41 14.16 1.25
CA ASP A 63 -11.13 14.03 2.51
C ASP A 63 -10.42 13.06 3.47
N LYS A 64 -11.02 12.86 4.63
CA LYS A 64 -10.55 11.93 5.65
C LYS A 64 -10.56 10.49 5.14
N LEU A 65 -9.50 9.76 5.43
CA LEU A 65 -9.43 8.34 5.11
C LEU A 65 -10.29 7.55 6.10
N MET A 66 -11.19 6.71 5.59
CA MET A 66 -12.14 5.95 6.38
C MET A 66 -11.78 4.48 6.44
N ALA A 67 -12.03 3.86 7.59
CA ALA A 67 -11.86 2.42 7.74
C ALA A 67 -12.89 1.64 6.90
N ILE A 68 -12.51 0.47 6.41
CA ILE A 68 -13.43 -0.52 5.86
C ILE A 68 -13.54 -1.70 6.83
N PRO A 69 -14.76 -2.13 7.20
CA PRO A 69 -14.94 -3.10 8.29
C PRO A 69 -14.25 -4.44 8.04
N TYR A 70 -14.19 -4.87 6.78
CA TYR A 70 -13.63 -6.17 6.43
C TYR A 70 -13.13 -6.21 4.99
N LEU A 71 -11.94 -6.80 4.81
CA LEU A 71 -11.33 -7.08 3.51
C LEU A 71 -10.66 -8.46 3.55
N LYS A 72 -10.93 -9.29 2.53
CA LYS A 72 -10.31 -10.61 2.40
C LYS A 72 -9.46 -10.69 1.14
N THR A 73 -8.23 -11.19 1.27
CA THR A 73 -7.43 -11.54 0.09
C THR A 73 -7.99 -12.79 -0.58
N SER A 74 -8.03 -12.79 -1.90
CA SER A 74 -8.56 -13.89 -2.69
C SER A 74 -7.92 -13.93 -4.08
N PRO A 75 -8.01 -15.08 -4.80
CA PRO A 75 -7.54 -15.17 -6.18
C PRO A 75 -8.18 -14.12 -7.07
N TYR A 76 -7.46 -13.75 -8.14
CA TYR A 76 -8.00 -12.87 -9.18
C TYR A 76 -9.38 -13.35 -9.65
N PRO A 77 -10.37 -12.46 -9.81
CA PRO A 77 -10.32 -11.00 -9.78
C PRO A 77 -10.52 -10.36 -8.38
N GLY A 78 -10.43 -11.12 -7.29
CA GLY A 78 -10.54 -10.57 -5.95
C GLY A 78 -9.33 -9.75 -5.51
N PHE A 79 -9.34 -9.31 -4.24
CA PHE A 79 -8.26 -8.48 -3.69
C PHE A 79 -6.95 -9.27 -3.58
N PRO A 80 -5.88 -8.85 -4.25
CA PRO A 80 -4.65 -9.64 -4.33
C PRO A 80 -3.87 -9.61 -3.03
N THR A 81 -3.37 -10.77 -2.61
CA THR A 81 -2.51 -10.92 -1.44
C THR A 81 -1.22 -10.09 -1.54
N ASP A 82 -0.75 -9.75 -2.74
CA ASP A 82 0.41 -8.87 -2.94
C ASP A 82 0.15 -7.40 -2.57
N VAL A 83 -1.10 -7.00 -2.42
CA VAL A 83 -1.51 -5.67 -1.94
C VAL A 83 -1.85 -5.69 -0.45
N GLN A 84 -1.88 -6.86 0.19
CA GLN A 84 -2.28 -7.04 1.59
C GLN A 84 -1.44 -6.17 2.56
N SER A 85 -0.11 -6.18 2.43
CA SER A 85 0.75 -5.35 3.29
C SER A 85 0.56 -3.85 3.03
N LEU A 86 0.35 -3.45 1.76
CA LEU A 86 0.10 -2.06 1.39
C LEU A 86 -1.21 -1.55 2.00
N ILE A 87 -2.30 -2.31 1.87
CA ILE A 87 -3.58 -1.89 2.41
C ILE A 87 -3.57 -1.84 3.95
N MET A 88 -2.81 -2.72 4.63
CA MET A 88 -2.63 -2.64 6.08
C MET A 88 -1.94 -1.33 6.49
N ALA A 89 -0.91 -0.90 5.74
CA ALA A 89 -0.27 0.39 5.97
C ALA A 89 -1.27 1.54 5.81
N VAL A 90 -2.09 1.53 4.74
CA VAL A 90 -3.14 2.54 4.50
C VAL A 90 -4.19 2.54 5.61
N MET A 91 -4.69 1.37 6.01
CA MET A 91 -5.68 1.22 7.09
C MET A 91 -5.17 1.73 8.45
N SER A 92 -3.85 1.73 8.67
CA SER A 92 -3.25 2.27 9.89
C SER A 92 -3.44 3.79 10.03
N PHE A 93 -3.82 4.50 8.96
CA PHE A 93 -4.14 5.93 8.97
C PHE A 93 -5.65 6.21 8.88
N ALA A 94 -6.48 5.17 8.67
CA ALA A 94 -7.91 5.33 8.44
C ALA A 94 -8.68 5.52 9.75
N ASP A 95 -9.69 6.41 9.74
CA ASP A 95 -10.55 6.59 10.91
C ASP A 95 -11.48 5.40 11.10
N GLY A 96 -11.37 4.75 12.24
CA GLY A 96 -12.14 3.58 12.62
C GLY A 96 -11.33 2.28 12.68
N GLN A 97 -12.03 1.15 12.67
CA GLN A 97 -11.46 -0.19 12.74
C GLN A 97 -11.63 -0.91 11.40
N SER A 98 -10.55 -1.54 10.94
CA SER A 98 -10.54 -2.41 9.77
C SER A 98 -10.09 -3.83 10.13
N VAL A 99 -10.56 -4.82 9.38
CA VAL A 99 -10.09 -6.21 9.48
C VAL A 99 -9.61 -6.66 8.11
N VAL A 100 -8.38 -7.16 8.05
CA VAL A 100 -7.83 -7.81 6.86
C VAL A 100 -7.68 -9.30 7.13
N GLU A 101 -8.36 -10.13 6.35
CA GLU A 101 -8.20 -11.58 6.37
C GLU A 101 -7.29 -12.03 5.21
N GLU A 102 -6.22 -12.74 5.54
CA GLU A 102 -5.37 -13.38 4.53
C GLU A 102 -5.92 -14.76 4.18
N GLY A 103 -6.42 -14.91 2.96
CA GLY A 103 -7.06 -16.13 2.48
C GLY A 103 -6.19 -16.98 1.56
N ILE A 104 -4.96 -16.54 1.22
CA ILE A 104 -4.09 -17.19 0.24
C ILE A 104 -2.88 -17.85 0.90
N PHE A 105 -2.20 -17.13 1.80
CA PHE A 105 -0.96 -17.59 2.43
C PHE A 105 -1.05 -17.62 3.95
N GLU A 106 -0.43 -18.60 4.55
CA GLU A 106 -0.26 -18.66 6.00
C GLU A 106 0.84 -17.69 6.46
N GLY A 107 0.60 -17.02 7.61
CA GLY A 107 1.62 -16.23 8.30
C GLY A 107 2.12 -14.99 7.58
N ARG A 108 1.34 -14.38 6.67
CA ARG A 108 1.75 -13.23 5.86
C ARG A 108 1.62 -11.87 6.55
N PHE A 109 1.68 -11.82 7.89
CA PHE A 109 1.54 -10.58 8.67
C PHE A 109 2.87 -10.06 9.24
N ARG A 110 4.03 -10.44 8.70
CA ARG A 110 5.34 -9.96 9.17
C ARG A 110 5.45 -8.44 9.14
N THR A 111 4.84 -7.78 8.16
CA THR A 111 4.80 -6.32 8.04
C THR A 111 4.09 -5.66 9.22
N ALA A 112 3.08 -6.30 9.81
CA ALA A 112 2.36 -5.77 10.96
C ALA A 112 3.29 -5.46 12.15
N TYR A 113 4.25 -6.36 12.44
CA TYR A 113 5.21 -6.14 13.52
C TYR A 113 6.12 -4.92 13.27
N GLN A 114 6.42 -4.60 12.03
CA GLN A 114 7.20 -3.42 11.70
C GLN A 114 6.33 -2.15 11.76
N LEU A 115 5.08 -2.20 11.31
CA LEU A 115 4.12 -1.11 11.45
C LEU A 115 3.83 -0.81 12.94
N GLN A 116 3.77 -1.84 13.80
CA GLN A 116 3.64 -1.67 15.25
C GLN A 116 4.82 -0.90 15.85
N LYS A 117 6.07 -1.10 15.35
CA LYS A 117 7.22 -0.28 15.76
C LYS A 117 7.05 1.19 15.40
N MET A 118 6.31 1.50 14.34
CA MET A 118 5.95 2.86 13.94
C MET A 118 4.77 3.43 14.74
N GLY A 119 4.16 2.65 15.65
CA GLY A 119 3.02 3.06 16.46
C GLY A 119 1.65 2.60 15.93
N ALA A 120 1.60 1.76 14.90
CA ALA A 120 0.32 1.25 14.41
C ALA A 120 -0.36 0.34 15.44
N ALA A 121 -1.65 0.56 15.68
CA ALA A 121 -2.48 -0.28 16.53
C ALA A 121 -3.02 -1.46 15.70
N ILE A 122 -2.30 -2.57 15.72
CA ILE A 122 -2.63 -3.80 14.97
C ILE A 122 -2.60 -4.99 15.92
N ILE A 123 -3.63 -5.84 15.84
CA ILE A 123 -3.67 -7.14 16.52
C ILE A 123 -3.77 -8.22 15.45
N ILE A 124 -2.95 -9.26 15.56
CA ILE A 124 -2.99 -10.42 14.68
C ILE A 124 -3.66 -11.58 15.41
N GLU A 125 -4.74 -12.10 14.83
CA GLU A 125 -5.48 -13.25 15.32
C GLU A 125 -5.65 -14.26 14.19
N ASN A 126 -4.97 -15.39 14.28
CA ASN A 126 -4.97 -16.43 13.24
C ASN A 126 -4.55 -15.88 11.87
N ASN A 127 -5.48 -15.86 10.90
CA ASN A 127 -5.28 -15.33 9.55
C ASN A 127 -5.88 -13.92 9.36
N GLN A 128 -6.11 -13.17 10.44
CA GLN A 128 -6.67 -11.84 10.42
C GLN A 128 -5.76 -10.82 11.10
N ALA A 129 -5.71 -9.62 10.55
CA ALA A 129 -5.17 -8.42 11.18
C ALA A 129 -6.32 -7.46 11.49
N ILE A 130 -6.48 -7.10 12.76
CA ILE A 130 -7.42 -6.08 13.22
C ILE A 130 -6.61 -4.80 13.39
N ILE A 131 -7.01 -3.73 12.71
CA ILE A 131 -6.23 -2.50 12.54
C ILE A 131 -7.09 -1.32 12.95
N TRP A 132 -6.58 -0.46 13.80
CA TRP A 132 -7.21 0.83 14.14
C TRP A 132 -6.36 1.98 13.60
N GLY A 133 -7.02 3.04 13.17
CA GLY A 133 -6.36 4.27 12.81
C GLY A 133 -5.48 4.79 13.93
N SER A 134 -4.26 5.16 13.61
CA SER A 134 -3.20 5.49 14.56
C SER A 134 -2.38 6.66 14.06
N HIS A 135 -1.69 7.31 14.99
CA HIS A 135 -0.67 8.28 14.67
C HIS A 135 0.68 7.57 14.55
N LEU A 136 1.21 7.45 13.35
CA LEU A 136 2.48 6.78 13.12
C LEU A 136 3.65 7.75 13.24
N ILE A 137 4.76 7.23 13.80
CA ILE A 137 6.00 7.98 14.00
C ILE A 137 7.12 7.29 13.22
N GLY A 138 7.89 8.09 12.49
CA GLY A 138 9.07 7.64 11.75
C GLY A 138 10.08 6.99 12.67
N THR A 139 10.55 5.81 12.31
CA THR A 139 11.52 5.05 13.08
C THR A 139 12.35 4.13 12.18
N LYS A 140 13.25 3.36 12.79
CA LYS A 140 14.04 2.35 12.09
C LYS A 140 13.24 1.05 12.00
N VAL A 141 12.97 0.59 10.79
CA VAL A 141 12.24 -0.64 10.48
C VAL A 141 13.02 -1.48 9.46
N GLU A 142 12.65 -2.74 9.33
CA GLU A 142 13.30 -3.68 8.42
C GLU A 142 12.28 -4.24 7.44
N ALA A 143 12.59 -4.23 6.14
CA ALA A 143 11.76 -4.82 5.11
C ALA A 143 11.71 -6.36 5.30
N PRO A 144 10.57 -6.94 5.70
CA PRO A 144 10.47 -8.38 5.93
C PRO A 144 10.48 -9.18 4.62
N ASP A 145 10.06 -8.54 3.55
CA ASP A 145 9.99 -9.03 2.18
C ASP A 145 9.75 -7.86 1.21
N LEU A 146 9.62 -8.14 -0.09
CA LEU A 146 9.36 -7.18 -1.14
C LEU A 146 8.12 -6.29 -0.85
N ARG A 147 6.98 -6.90 -0.56
CA ARG A 147 5.70 -6.21 -0.40
C ARG A 147 5.61 -5.48 0.94
N GLY A 148 6.16 -6.09 1.97
CA GLY A 148 6.28 -5.47 3.28
C GLY A 148 7.19 -4.26 3.26
N GLY A 149 8.31 -4.31 2.54
CA GLY A 149 9.20 -3.17 2.38
C GLY A 149 8.53 -1.98 1.69
N ALA A 150 7.80 -2.23 0.59
CA ALA A 150 7.01 -1.20 -0.08
C ALA A 150 5.92 -0.61 0.84
N ALA A 151 5.24 -1.46 1.61
CA ALA A 151 4.23 -1.01 2.57
C ALA A 151 4.82 -0.11 3.68
N LEU A 152 6.03 -0.42 4.16
CA LEU A 152 6.74 0.42 5.12
C LEU A 152 7.16 1.76 4.52
N ALA A 153 7.52 1.80 3.23
CA ALA A 153 7.78 3.07 2.54
C ALA A 153 6.50 3.93 2.49
N ILE A 154 5.36 3.34 2.14
CA ILE A 154 4.06 4.03 2.15
C ILE A 154 3.70 4.51 3.57
N ALA A 155 3.86 3.68 4.59
CA ALA A 155 3.63 4.09 5.97
C ALA A 155 4.56 5.23 6.39
N GLY A 156 5.82 5.21 5.95
CA GLY A 156 6.80 6.27 6.20
C GLY A 156 6.42 7.62 5.61
N LEU A 157 5.68 7.65 4.48
CA LEU A 157 5.21 8.89 3.87
C LEU A 157 4.20 9.64 4.75
N GLY A 158 3.35 8.91 5.48
CA GLY A 158 2.33 9.50 6.35
C GLY A 158 2.75 9.62 7.82
N ALA A 159 3.90 9.07 8.19
CA ALA A 159 4.39 9.10 9.56
C ALA A 159 5.09 10.42 9.88
N ASP A 160 4.99 10.90 11.13
CA ASP A 160 5.72 12.06 11.57
C ASP A 160 7.21 11.76 11.76
N GLY A 161 8.08 12.59 11.18
CA GLY A 161 9.53 12.46 11.29
C GLY A 161 10.14 11.62 10.15
N VAL A 162 11.22 10.90 10.43
CA VAL A 162 11.99 10.17 9.41
C VAL A 162 11.88 8.66 9.64
N THR A 163 11.41 7.94 8.64
CA THR A 163 11.43 6.47 8.61
C THR A 163 12.66 5.99 7.86
N THR A 164 13.47 5.15 8.50
CA THR A 164 14.61 4.48 7.86
C THR A 164 14.27 3.00 7.67
N ILE A 165 14.32 2.53 6.43
CA ILE A 165 13.98 1.15 6.06
C ILE A 165 15.26 0.40 5.69
N PHE A 166 15.61 -0.62 6.46
CA PHE A 166 16.71 -1.53 6.14
C PHE A 166 16.22 -2.69 5.26
N GLY A 167 17.15 -3.37 4.58
CA GLY A 167 16.83 -4.51 3.72
C GLY A 167 16.24 -4.09 2.37
N TYR A 168 16.73 -2.99 1.79
CA TYR A 168 16.29 -2.50 0.48
C TYR A 168 16.40 -3.53 -0.64
N ASP A 169 17.35 -4.47 -0.55
CA ASP A 169 17.51 -5.58 -1.50
C ASP A 169 16.22 -6.40 -1.68
N HIS A 170 15.39 -6.51 -0.64
CA HIS A 170 14.09 -7.14 -0.75
C HIS A 170 13.14 -6.34 -1.64
N ILE A 171 13.16 -5.00 -1.53
CA ILE A 171 12.32 -4.08 -2.31
C ILE A 171 12.77 -4.07 -3.79
N ALA A 172 14.08 -4.01 -4.02
CA ALA A 172 14.69 -3.95 -5.35
C ALA A 172 14.38 -5.18 -6.24
N ARG A 173 13.90 -6.27 -5.66
CA ARG A 173 13.47 -7.45 -6.42
C ARG A 173 12.21 -7.24 -7.27
N GLY A 174 11.42 -6.22 -7.01
CA GLY A 174 10.17 -5.95 -7.73
C GLY A 174 9.89 -4.48 -7.98
N TYR A 175 10.75 -3.58 -7.50
CA TYR A 175 10.74 -2.16 -7.82
C TYR A 175 12.13 -1.77 -8.29
N GLU A 176 12.22 -1.26 -9.53
CA GLU A 176 13.50 -0.81 -10.09
C GLU A 176 14.10 0.32 -9.23
N ASP A 177 13.28 1.32 -8.90
CA ASP A 177 13.62 2.42 -7.99
C ASP A 177 12.37 2.93 -7.28
N LEU A 178 12.00 2.33 -6.16
CA LEU A 178 10.85 2.76 -5.37
C LEU A 178 11.05 4.16 -4.80
N ALA A 179 12.26 4.48 -4.33
CA ALA A 179 12.54 5.79 -3.74
C ALA A 179 12.44 6.91 -4.78
N GLY A 180 13.04 6.73 -5.97
CA GLY A 180 12.93 7.65 -7.09
C GLY A 180 11.51 7.80 -7.60
N MET A 181 10.74 6.71 -7.67
CA MET A 181 9.31 6.76 -8.04
C MET A 181 8.52 7.62 -7.05
N LEU A 182 8.68 7.42 -5.75
CA LEU A 182 8.00 8.19 -4.72
C LEU A 182 8.46 9.67 -4.73
N PHE A 183 9.75 9.92 -4.97
CA PHE A 183 10.29 11.28 -5.10
C PHE A 183 9.67 12.02 -6.29
N MET A 184 9.51 11.37 -7.44
CA MET A 184 8.85 11.95 -8.62
C MET A 184 7.37 12.27 -8.35
N LEU A 185 6.71 11.53 -7.45
CA LEU A 185 5.35 11.81 -6.99
C LEU A 185 5.28 12.94 -5.93
N GLY A 186 6.42 13.56 -5.59
CA GLY A 186 6.49 14.68 -4.64
C GLY A 186 6.83 14.30 -3.20
N ALA A 187 7.13 13.03 -2.93
CA ALA A 187 7.53 12.58 -1.60
C ALA A 187 9.00 12.93 -1.31
N GLN A 188 9.34 13.09 -0.03
CA GLN A 188 10.73 13.21 0.42
C GLN A 188 11.30 11.81 0.68
N ALA A 189 11.69 11.11 -0.37
CA ALA A 189 12.25 9.77 -0.31
C ALA A 189 13.65 9.74 -0.98
N ALA A 190 14.58 9.01 -0.39
CA ALA A 190 15.92 8.84 -0.94
C ALA A 190 16.55 7.51 -0.50
N LEU A 191 17.37 6.92 -1.37
CA LEU A 191 18.29 5.86 -1.01
C LEU A 191 19.50 6.48 -0.27
N ARG A 192 19.96 5.82 0.78
CA ARG A 192 21.21 6.13 1.45
C ARG A 192 22.12 4.90 1.37
N GLU A 193 23.36 5.12 0.92
CA GLU A 193 24.43 4.14 0.94
C GLU A 193 24.86 3.78 2.37
#